data_ce465d3b8079df4c86d1a84060f5d224
#
_entry.id   ce465d3b8079df4c86d1a84060f5d224
#
_cell.length_a   1.000
_cell.length_b   1.000
_cell.length_c   1.000
_cell.angle_alpha   90.00
_cell.angle_beta   90.00
_cell.angle_gamma   90.00
#
_symmetry.space_group_name_H-M   'P 1'
#
loop_
_entity.id
_entity.type
_entity.pdbx_description
1 polymer ?
#
loop_
_entity_poly.entity_id
_entity_poly.type
_entity_poly.pdbx_seq_one_letter_code
_entity_poly.pdbx_strand_id
1 'polypeptide(L)'
;EAIAHPAFPDANVRTPLIVKLDARDGDKYLSEWFGPIAFVIATDSTDQSLAIARETVKRHGALTLALYSKDPKVVDRAIDVAEDAGVALSINLTAGVFVNQSAAFSDFHGTGANPAANATLTDAAFVANRFRVVQHRMHV
;
A
#
# COMPACT_ATOMS: atom_id res chain seq x y z
N GLU A 1 -19.01 9.10 -10.60
CA GLU A 1 -20.39 9.61 -10.46
C GLU A 1 -20.42 10.72 -9.41
N ALA A 2 -21.23 11.76 -9.64
CA ALA A 2 -21.44 12.81 -8.66
C ALA A 2 -22.43 12.34 -7.59
N ILE A 3 -22.13 12.68 -6.32
CA ILE A 3 -22.94 12.29 -5.17
C ILE A 3 -23.37 13.56 -4.43
N ALA A 4 -24.63 13.64 -4.02
CA ALA A 4 -25.07 14.70 -3.11
C ALA A 4 -24.60 14.41 -1.69
N HIS A 5 -23.95 15.40 -1.06
CA HIS A 5 -23.54 15.26 0.33
C HIS A 5 -24.70 15.68 1.26
N PRO A 6 -25.13 14.84 2.21
CA PRO A 6 -26.32 15.11 3.00
C PRO A 6 -26.23 16.35 3.89
N ALA A 7 -25.05 16.68 4.38
CA ALA A 7 -24.82 17.82 5.27
C ALA A 7 -24.23 19.06 4.58
N PHE A 8 -23.69 18.91 3.36
CA PHE A 8 -23.03 19.99 2.61
C PHE A 8 -23.50 19.97 1.16
N PRO A 9 -24.65 20.61 0.85
CA PRO A 9 -25.28 20.52 -0.49
C PRO A 9 -24.41 21.11 -1.62
N ASP A 10 -23.54 22.05 -1.30
CA ASP A 10 -22.63 22.68 -2.27
C ASP A 10 -21.29 21.94 -2.45
N ALA A 11 -21.09 20.82 -1.73
CA ALA A 11 -19.89 20.04 -1.84
C ALA A 11 -19.80 19.28 -3.17
N ASN A 12 -18.68 19.37 -3.85
CA ASN A 12 -18.41 18.59 -5.05
C ASN A 12 -17.90 17.20 -4.67
N VAL A 13 -18.82 16.27 -4.45
CA VAL A 13 -18.54 14.90 -4.06
C VAL A 13 -18.68 13.95 -5.25
N ARG A 14 -17.70 13.06 -5.42
CA ARG A 14 -17.70 12.02 -6.45
C ARG A 14 -17.36 10.66 -5.86
N THR A 15 -17.84 9.59 -6.50
CA THR A 15 -17.42 8.23 -6.15
C THR A 15 -15.93 8.02 -6.40
N PRO A 16 -15.26 7.21 -5.59
CA PRO A 16 -13.93 6.69 -5.94
C PRO A 16 -13.95 5.98 -7.31
N LEU A 17 -12.82 6.02 -7.99
CA LEU A 17 -12.64 5.37 -9.28
C LEU A 17 -11.87 4.06 -9.11
N ILE A 18 -12.43 2.95 -9.61
CA ILE A 18 -11.75 1.67 -9.71
C ILE A 18 -11.61 1.34 -11.20
N VAL A 19 -10.38 1.14 -11.64
CA VAL A 19 -10.04 0.88 -13.04
C VAL A 19 -9.42 -0.50 -13.17
N LYS A 20 -10.05 -1.36 -13.95
CA LYS A 20 -9.48 -2.67 -14.29
C LYS A 20 -8.60 -2.53 -15.53
N LEU A 21 -7.36 -2.99 -15.42
CA LEU A 21 -6.35 -2.95 -16.47
C LEU A 21 -5.70 -4.33 -16.65
N ASP A 22 -5.07 -4.52 -17.79
CA ASP A 22 -4.18 -5.66 -18.05
C ASP A 22 -2.76 -5.30 -17.60
N ALA A 23 -1.94 -6.30 -17.28
CA ALA A 23 -0.54 -6.10 -16.92
C ALA A 23 0.28 -5.39 -18.01
N ARG A 24 -0.15 -5.51 -19.28
CA ARG A 24 0.46 -4.83 -20.43
C ARG A 24 0.20 -3.33 -20.51
N ASP A 25 -0.76 -2.84 -19.75
CA ASP A 25 -1.15 -1.41 -19.70
C ASP A 25 -0.27 -0.60 -18.74
N GLY A 26 1.01 -0.97 -18.60
CA GLY A 26 1.93 -0.35 -17.64
C GLY A 26 2.05 1.17 -17.75
N ASP A 27 1.95 1.72 -18.94
CA ASP A 27 1.93 3.15 -19.21
C ASP A 27 0.78 3.89 -18.51
N LYS A 28 -0.30 3.19 -18.16
CA LYS A 28 -1.50 3.74 -17.52
C LYS A 28 -1.45 3.69 -15.99
N TYR A 29 -0.81 2.68 -15.40
CA TYR A 29 -0.81 2.49 -13.95
C TYR A 29 0.55 2.71 -13.27
N LEU A 30 1.65 2.72 -14.02
CA LEU A 30 3.00 2.99 -13.49
C LEU A 30 3.29 4.49 -13.34
N SER A 31 2.26 5.28 -13.09
CA SER A 31 2.38 6.72 -12.84
C SER A 31 1.61 7.06 -11.58
N GLU A 32 2.07 8.08 -10.87
CA GLU A 32 1.34 8.57 -9.70
C GLU A 32 0.07 9.31 -10.13
N TRP A 33 -1.05 8.92 -9.57
CA TRP A 33 -2.36 9.52 -9.81
C TRP A 33 -2.92 10.07 -8.51
N PHE A 34 -3.18 11.35 -8.46
CA PHE A 34 -3.78 11.98 -7.29
C PHE A 34 -5.30 11.86 -7.33
N GLY A 35 -5.86 11.35 -6.23
CA GLY A 35 -7.29 11.21 -6.04
C GLY A 35 -7.69 9.84 -5.50
N PRO A 36 -8.97 9.64 -5.23
CA PRO A 36 -9.50 8.35 -4.76
C PRO A 36 -9.62 7.38 -5.95
N ILE A 37 -8.48 6.93 -6.46
CA ILE A 37 -8.37 6.01 -7.60
C ILE A 37 -7.62 4.75 -7.18
N ALA A 38 -8.10 3.59 -7.63
CA ALA A 38 -7.45 2.30 -7.48
C ALA A 38 -7.40 1.57 -8.82
N PHE A 39 -6.27 0.94 -9.12
CA PHE A 39 -6.10 0.08 -10.28
C PHE A 39 -6.18 -1.38 -9.87
N VAL A 40 -6.97 -2.17 -10.58
CA VAL A 40 -7.02 -3.62 -10.47
C VAL A 40 -6.36 -4.20 -11.71
N ILE A 41 -5.18 -4.79 -11.53
CA ILE A 41 -4.34 -5.26 -12.63
C ILE A 41 -4.38 -6.79 -12.63
N ALA A 42 -4.91 -7.35 -13.70
CA ALA A 42 -4.88 -8.79 -13.92
C ALA A 42 -3.50 -9.24 -14.40
N THR A 43 -2.97 -10.31 -13.82
CA THR A 43 -1.69 -10.91 -14.16
C THR A 43 -1.86 -12.38 -14.50
N ASP A 44 -0.94 -12.91 -15.30
CA ASP A 44 -0.98 -14.32 -15.73
C ASP A 44 -0.43 -15.27 -14.64
N SER A 45 0.33 -14.74 -13.69
CA SER A 45 0.94 -15.54 -12.62
C SER A 45 1.31 -14.69 -11.40
N THR A 46 1.51 -15.37 -10.27
CA THR A 46 2.09 -14.76 -9.06
C THR A 46 3.45 -14.13 -9.33
N ASP A 47 4.29 -14.77 -10.14
CA ASP A 47 5.62 -14.23 -10.48
C ASP A 47 5.52 -12.92 -11.24
N GLN A 48 4.58 -12.79 -12.16
CA GLN A 48 4.32 -11.54 -12.84
C GLN A 48 3.81 -10.46 -11.88
N SER A 49 2.91 -10.80 -10.96
CA SER A 49 2.43 -9.87 -9.93
C SER A 49 3.57 -9.34 -9.07
N LEU A 50 4.44 -10.23 -8.59
CA LEU A 50 5.59 -9.87 -7.76
C LEU A 50 6.62 -9.03 -8.54
N ALA A 51 6.84 -9.35 -9.81
CA ALA A 51 7.73 -8.58 -10.66
C ALA A 51 7.22 -7.15 -10.89
N ILE A 52 5.92 -6.99 -11.16
CA ILE A 52 5.28 -5.68 -11.31
C ILE A 52 5.36 -4.89 -10.01
N ALA A 53 5.05 -5.50 -8.87
CA ALA A 53 5.15 -4.85 -7.56
C ALA A 53 6.58 -4.37 -7.29
N ARG A 54 7.58 -5.21 -7.51
CA ARG A 54 9.00 -4.87 -7.35
C ARG A 54 9.41 -3.70 -8.23
N GLU A 55 9.06 -3.75 -9.51
CA GLU A 55 9.38 -2.71 -10.48
C GLU A 55 8.74 -1.38 -10.11
N THR A 56 7.46 -1.41 -9.71
CA THR A 56 6.72 -0.23 -9.26
C THR A 56 7.40 0.43 -8.07
N VAL A 57 7.74 -0.36 -7.04
CA VAL A 57 8.41 0.15 -5.85
C VAL A 57 9.78 0.74 -6.20
N LYS A 58 10.58 0.04 -7.01
CA LYS A 58 11.93 0.51 -7.36
C LYS A 58 11.95 1.77 -8.21
N ARG A 59 10.98 1.94 -9.10
CA ARG A 59 10.94 3.11 -9.99
C ARG A 59 10.21 4.32 -9.40
N HIS A 60 9.13 4.06 -8.66
CA HIS A 60 8.20 5.12 -8.23
C HIS A 60 8.11 5.25 -6.72
N GLY A 61 8.67 4.31 -5.97
CA GLY A 61 8.51 4.21 -4.52
C GLY A 61 7.14 3.64 -4.14
N ALA A 62 7.01 3.29 -2.88
CA ALA A 62 5.74 2.93 -2.26
C ALA A 62 5.80 3.16 -0.75
N LEU A 63 4.67 3.47 -0.15
CA LEU A 63 4.56 3.57 1.30
C LEU A 63 4.54 2.19 1.94
N THR A 64 3.84 1.25 1.30
CA THR A 64 3.66 -0.11 1.80
C THR A 64 3.34 -1.06 0.66
N LEU A 65 3.62 -2.33 0.88
CA LEU A 65 3.18 -3.45 0.07
C LEU A 65 2.29 -4.35 0.93
N ALA A 66 1.15 -4.77 0.40
CA ALA A 66 0.25 -5.69 1.08
C ALA A 66 0.13 -6.99 0.28
N LEU A 67 0.26 -8.12 0.97
CA LEU A 67 0.08 -9.45 0.40
C LEU A 67 -1.10 -10.16 1.07
N TYR A 68 -1.93 -10.81 0.27
CA TYR A 68 -2.96 -11.72 0.73
C TYR A 68 -2.75 -13.08 0.09
N SER A 69 -2.18 -14.01 0.84
CA SER A 69 -1.91 -15.38 0.38
C SER A 69 -1.80 -16.34 1.55
N LYS A 70 -2.25 -17.57 1.35
CA LYS A 70 -2.06 -18.70 2.28
C LYS A 70 -0.95 -19.65 1.84
N ASP A 71 -0.41 -19.46 0.62
CA ASP A 71 0.71 -20.27 0.13
C ASP A 71 2.04 -19.74 0.71
N PRO A 72 2.73 -20.54 1.55
CA PRO A 72 4.00 -20.11 2.16
C PRO A 72 5.07 -19.78 1.12
N LYS A 73 5.08 -20.46 -0.02
CA LYS A 73 6.05 -20.15 -1.09
C LYS A 73 5.81 -18.77 -1.72
N VAL A 74 4.56 -18.32 -1.78
CA VAL A 74 4.21 -16.98 -2.24
C VAL A 74 4.62 -15.95 -1.19
N VAL A 75 4.40 -16.26 0.08
CA VAL A 75 4.80 -15.39 1.20
C VAL A 75 6.31 -15.20 1.21
N ASP A 76 7.10 -16.28 1.14
CA ASP A 76 8.56 -16.20 1.16
C ASP A 76 9.08 -15.33 -0.01
N ARG A 77 8.58 -15.56 -1.22
CA ARG A 77 8.97 -14.75 -2.39
C ARG A 77 8.56 -13.27 -2.27
N ALA A 78 7.43 -12.99 -1.66
CA ALA A 78 7.02 -11.61 -1.43
C ALA A 78 7.90 -10.92 -0.39
N ILE A 79 8.41 -11.63 0.60
CA ILE A 79 9.41 -11.12 1.55
C ILE A 79 10.68 -10.75 0.80
N ASP A 80 11.21 -11.65 -0.03
CA ASP A 80 12.42 -11.39 -0.83
C ASP A 80 12.25 -10.14 -1.73
N VAL A 81 11.07 -10.01 -2.35
CA VAL A 81 10.74 -8.85 -3.19
C VAL A 81 10.69 -7.57 -2.37
N ALA A 82 10.07 -7.61 -1.19
CA ALA A 82 9.95 -6.44 -0.33
C ALA A 82 11.31 -6.01 0.24
N GLU A 83 12.18 -6.97 0.59
CA GLU A 83 13.57 -6.71 0.99
C GLU A 83 14.38 -6.06 -0.12
N ASP A 84 14.37 -6.65 -1.33
CA ASP A 84 15.08 -6.12 -2.48
C ASP A 84 14.57 -4.75 -2.93
N ALA A 85 13.28 -4.50 -2.81
CA ALA A 85 12.68 -3.23 -3.16
C ALA A 85 12.75 -2.17 -2.05
N GLY A 86 13.01 -2.57 -0.80
CA GLY A 86 13.11 -1.66 0.34
C GLY A 86 11.76 -1.11 0.79
N VAL A 87 10.71 -1.93 0.81
CA VAL A 87 9.35 -1.52 1.16
C VAL A 87 8.81 -2.29 2.36
N ALA A 88 8.04 -1.61 3.21
CA ALA A 88 7.35 -2.27 4.32
C ALA A 88 6.28 -3.25 3.78
N LEU A 89 6.29 -4.50 4.28
CA LEU A 89 5.39 -5.57 3.85
C LEU A 89 4.40 -5.93 4.95
N SER A 90 3.12 -5.94 4.61
CA SER A 90 2.02 -6.45 5.46
C SER A 90 1.44 -7.72 4.83
N ILE A 91 1.28 -8.77 5.63
CA ILE A 91 0.78 -10.06 5.15
C ILE A 91 -0.54 -10.40 5.84
N ASN A 92 -1.58 -10.60 5.02
CA ASN A 92 -2.93 -11.01 5.45
C ASN A 92 -3.57 -10.07 6.51
N LEU A 93 -3.18 -8.80 6.53
CA LEU A 93 -3.79 -7.83 7.44
C LEU A 93 -5.13 -7.35 6.88
N THR A 94 -6.17 -7.43 7.70
CA THR A 94 -7.54 -7.10 7.33
C THR A 94 -8.23 -6.28 8.43
N ALA A 95 -9.38 -5.69 8.07
CA ALA A 95 -10.26 -4.97 9.00
C ALA A 95 -9.55 -3.83 9.77
N GLY A 96 -9.84 -3.69 11.05
CA GLY A 96 -9.34 -2.62 11.90
C GLY A 96 -7.82 -2.62 12.13
N VAL A 97 -7.11 -3.68 11.73
CA VAL A 97 -5.64 -3.75 11.84
C VAL A 97 -4.97 -2.64 11.02
N PHE A 98 -5.53 -2.28 9.86
CA PHE A 98 -5.00 -1.21 9.02
C PHE A 98 -5.11 0.19 9.63
N VAL A 99 -6.01 0.41 10.56
CA VAL A 99 -6.17 1.71 11.25
C VAL A 99 -5.40 1.76 12.56
N ASN A 100 -4.78 0.66 12.98
CA ASN A 100 -3.96 0.60 14.18
C ASN A 100 -2.50 0.89 13.80
N GLN A 101 -2.01 2.06 14.17
CA GLN A 101 -0.66 2.53 13.86
C GLN A 101 0.44 1.61 14.38
N SER A 102 0.23 0.91 15.48
CA SER A 102 1.20 -0.06 16.01
C SER A 102 1.23 -1.36 15.23
N ALA A 103 0.20 -1.64 14.42
CA ALA A 103 0.06 -2.85 13.64
C ALA A 103 0.25 -2.64 12.13
N ALA A 104 -0.10 -1.48 11.58
CA ALA A 104 -0.05 -1.18 10.16
C ALA A 104 1.13 -0.26 9.82
N PHE A 105 1.95 -0.65 8.87
CA PHE A 105 3.15 0.10 8.47
C PHE A 105 2.82 1.27 7.54
N SER A 106 1.71 1.23 6.85
CA SER A 106 1.23 2.28 5.95
C SER A 106 0.99 3.62 6.64
N ASP A 107 0.86 3.62 7.97
CA ASP A 107 0.62 4.83 8.74
C ASP A 107 1.85 5.67 9.01
N PHE A 108 3.03 5.26 8.54
CA PHE A 108 4.28 6.02 8.70
C PHE A 108 4.51 7.10 7.64
N HIS A 109 3.50 7.51 6.92
CA HIS A 109 3.59 8.66 6.03
C HIS A 109 3.09 9.93 6.73
N GLY A 110 3.69 11.06 6.36
CA GLY A 110 3.37 12.36 6.96
C GLY A 110 2.02 12.90 6.46
N THR A 111 0.96 12.64 7.22
CA THR A 111 -0.36 13.20 6.94
C THR A 111 -0.95 13.81 8.21
N GLY A 112 -1.90 14.72 8.05
CA GLY A 112 -2.68 15.24 9.18
C GLY A 112 -3.54 14.19 9.89
N ALA A 113 -3.84 13.08 9.20
CA ALA A 113 -4.57 11.95 9.76
C ALA A 113 -3.69 11.03 10.62
N ASN A 114 -2.36 11.13 10.47
CA ASN A 114 -1.40 10.37 11.27
C ASN A 114 -0.32 11.28 11.87
N PRO A 115 -0.62 11.93 13.00
CA PRO A 115 0.35 12.80 13.70
C PRO A 115 1.64 12.06 14.11
N ALA A 116 1.57 10.75 14.36
CA ALA A 116 2.72 9.94 14.73
C ALA A 116 3.79 9.90 13.63
N ALA A 117 3.40 9.92 12.37
CA ALA A 117 4.34 10.00 11.24
C ALA A 117 5.13 11.31 11.23
N ASN A 118 4.52 12.41 11.65
CA ASN A 118 5.16 13.72 11.76
C ASN A 118 6.05 13.83 13.01
N ALA A 119 5.75 13.06 14.07
CA ALA A 119 6.49 13.02 15.32
C ALA A 119 7.63 12.01 15.33
N THR A 120 7.93 11.34 14.25
CA THR A 120 8.93 10.24 14.17
C THR A 120 10.35 10.64 14.56
N LEU A 121 10.66 11.91 14.52
CA LEU A 121 11.98 12.41 14.94
C LEU A 121 12.12 12.51 16.48
N THR A 122 11.03 12.39 17.21
CA THR A 122 10.99 12.54 18.67
C THR A 122 10.77 11.23 19.42
N ASP A 123 10.39 10.16 18.70
CA ASP A 123 10.15 8.83 19.26
C ASP A 123 11.09 7.79 18.64
N ALA A 124 11.96 7.20 19.47
CA ALA A 124 12.93 6.20 19.03
C ALA A 124 12.27 4.95 18.41
N ALA A 125 11.07 4.57 18.85
CA ALA A 125 10.35 3.42 18.29
C ALA A 125 9.96 3.67 16.84
N PHE A 126 9.51 4.87 16.51
CA PHE A 126 9.20 5.24 15.13
C PHE A 126 10.45 5.38 14.28
N VAL A 127 11.51 5.99 14.82
CA VAL A 127 12.80 6.13 14.12
C VAL A 127 13.39 4.76 13.81
N ALA A 128 13.42 3.84 14.78
CA ALA A 128 13.97 2.50 14.60
C ALA A 128 13.21 1.71 13.52
N ASN A 129 11.90 1.88 13.43
CA ASN A 129 11.08 1.21 12.39
C ASN A 129 11.44 1.64 10.98
N ARG A 130 11.92 2.85 10.77
CA ARG A 130 12.33 3.35 9.45
C ARG A 130 13.61 2.73 8.92
N PHE A 131 14.42 2.15 9.78
CA PHE A 131 15.66 1.47 9.40
C PHE A 131 15.48 -0.03 9.15
N ARG A 132 14.28 -0.54 9.27
CA ARG A 132 13.97 -1.92 8.91
C ARG A 132 13.73 -2.03 7.43
N VAL A 133 14.35 -3.01 6.80
CA VAL A 133 14.17 -3.29 5.37
C VAL A 133 12.79 -3.87 5.12
N VAL A 134 12.38 -4.85 5.93
CA VAL A 134 11.03 -5.43 5.87
C VAL A 134 10.45 -5.57 7.27
N GLN A 135 9.18 -5.24 7.40
CA GLN A 135 8.36 -5.69 8.51
C GLN A 135 7.21 -6.52 7.95
N HIS A 136 7.07 -7.74 8.43
CA HIS A 136 5.87 -8.48 8.12
C HIS A 136 5.11 -8.85 9.40
N ARG A 137 3.79 -8.83 9.32
CA ARG A 137 2.90 -9.34 10.34
C ARG A 137 1.92 -10.29 9.68
N MET A 138 1.74 -11.44 10.30
CA MET A 138 0.76 -12.40 9.84
C MET A 138 -0.43 -12.38 10.77
N HIS A 139 -1.62 -12.39 10.19
CA HIS A 139 -2.84 -12.68 10.94
C HIS A 139 -2.90 -14.18 11.17
N VAL A 140 -3.03 -14.59 12.43
CA VAL A 140 -3.18 -15.98 12.85
C VAL A 140 -4.64 -16.37 12.80
#